data_96637c83ae6633cf0a82f60283c0dc7d
#
_entry.id   96637c83ae6633cf0a82f60283c0dc7d
#
_cell.length_a   1.000
_cell.length_b   1.000
_cell.length_c   1.000
_cell.angle_alpha   90.00
_cell.angle_beta   90.00
_cell.angle_gamma   90.00
#
_symmetry.space_group_name_H-M   'P 1'
#
loop_
_entity.id
_entity.type
_entity.pdbx_description
1 polymer ?
#
loop_
_entity_poly.entity_id
_entity_poly.type
_entity_poly.pdbx_seq_one_letter_code
_entity_poly.pdbx_strand_id
1 'polypeptide(L)' 'MTYNYNRLWKLLIDKGMTKTQMRLQAGISTNILAKMGKGEPVAMDSLAKIATALNCGLDDIVEIVSK' A
#
# COMPACT_ATOMS: atom_id res chain seq x y z
N MET A 1 4.37 1.87 -18.07
CA MET A 1 4.43 2.33 -16.67
C MET A 1 3.71 1.33 -15.79
N THR A 2 4.34 0.87 -14.74
CA THR A 2 3.74 -0.04 -13.78
C THR A 2 3.91 0.48 -12.37
N TYR A 3 3.09 -0.04 -11.46
CA TYR A 3 3.16 0.33 -10.05
C TYR A 3 3.68 -0.85 -9.27
N ASN A 4 4.50 -0.54 -8.25
CA ASN A 4 5.14 -1.55 -7.42
C ASN A 4 4.91 -1.19 -5.96
N TYR A 5 4.36 -2.11 -5.20
CA TYR A 5 4.06 -1.90 -3.78
C TYR A 5 4.98 -2.72 -2.87
N ASN A 6 6.10 -3.20 -3.40
CA ASN A 6 7.02 -4.03 -2.61
C ASN A 6 7.54 -3.31 -1.38
N ARG A 7 7.74 -2.00 -1.47
CA ARG A 7 8.19 -1.21 -0.31
C ARG A 7 7.17 -1.28 0.82
N LEU A 8 5.88 -1.23 0.47
CA LEU A 8 4.82 -1.37 1.45
C LEU A 8 4.85 -2.75 2.10
N TRP A 9 5.00 -3.80 1.29
CA TRP A 9 5.02 -5.16 1.82
C TRP A 9 6.20 -5.37 2.76
N LYS A 10 7.37 -4.83 2.44
CA LYS A 10 8.54 -4.89 3.31
C LYS A 10 8.30 -4.13 4.61
N LEU A 11 7.67 -2.95 4.52
CA LEU A 11 7.35 -2.15 5.69
C LEU A 11 6.42 -2.90 6.63
N LEU A 12 5.43 -3.61 6.09
CA LEU A 12 4.52 -4.42 6.90
C LEU A 12 5.27 -5.54 7.63
N ILE A 13 6.20 -6.18 6.94
CA ILE A 13 7.02 -7.23 7.55
C ILE A 13 7.83 -6.63 8.70
N ASP A 14 8.45 -5.48 8.49
CA ASP A 14 9.25 -4.81 9.51
C ASP A 14 8.40 -4.42 10.73
N LYS A 15 7.14 -4.09 10.51
CA LYS A 15 6.22 -3.71 11.60
C LYS A 15 5.50 -4.91 12.21
N GLY A 16 5.69 -6.10 11.65
CA GLY A 16 5.00 -7.29 12.13
C GLY A 16 3.51 -7.27 11.85
N MET A 17 3.09 -6.60 10.77
CA MET A 17 1.68 -6.49 10.40
C MET A 17 1.35 -7.36 9.20
N THR A 18 0.14 -7.93 9.20
CA THR A 18 -0.38 -8.61 8.02
C THR A 18 -1.05 -7.59 7.11
N LYS A 19 -1.27 -7.98 5.85
CA LYS A 19 -1.98 -7.13 4.90
C LYS A 19 -3.40 -6.83 5.38
N THR A 20 -4.05 -7.82 5.98
CA THR A 20 -5.40 -7.66 6.53
C THR A 20 -5.42 -6.63 7.67
N GLN A 21 -4.43 -6.70 8.56
CA GLN A 21 -4.33 -5.73 9.65
C GLN A 21 -4.13 -4.32 9.11
N MET A 22 -3.28 -4.16 8.12
CA MET A 22 -3.05 -2.87 7.48
C MET A 22 -4.33 -2.36 6.84
N ARG A 23 -5.06 -3.22 6.13
CA ARG A 23 -6.32 -2.84 5.47
C ARG A 23 -7.33 -2.31 6.49
N LEU A 24 -7.49 -3.02 7.60
CA LEU A 24 -8.44 -2.62 8.63
C LEU A 24 -8.02 -1.32 9.29
N GLN A 25 -6.75 -1.16 9.57
CA GLN A 25 -6.23 0.03 10.21
C GLN A 25 -6.33 1.25 9.30
N ALA A 26 -6.08 1.08 8.02
CA ALA A 26 -6.16 2.16 7.04
C ALA A 26 -7.59 2.46 6.62
N GLY A 27 -8.51 1.52 6.81
CA GLY A 27 -9.90 1.69 6.41
C GLY A 27 -10.11 1.58 4.91
N ILE A 28 -9.33 0.78 4.22
CA ILE A 28 -9.50 0.55 2.78
C ILE A 28 -10.24 -0.76 2.53
N SER A 29 -10.81 -0.89 1.33
CA SER A 29 -11.59 -2.08 0.98
C SER A 29 -10.69 -3.24 0.56
N THR A 30 -11.26 -4.46 0.57
CA THR A 30 -10.56 -5.64 0.08
C THR A 30 -10.23 -5.52 -1.41
N ASN A 31 -11.09 -4.84 -2.19
CA ASN A 31 -10.85 -4.62 -3.61
C ASN A 31 -9.59 -3.79 -3.84
N ILE A 32 -9.39 -2.76 -3.04
CA ILE A 32 -8.19 -1.93 -3.12
C ILE A 32 -6.95 -2.76 -2.81
N LEU A 33 -7.02 -3.55 -1.75
CA LEU A 33 -5.90 -4.42 -1.37
C LEU A 33 -5.58 -5.42 -2.48
N ALA A 34 -6.61 -6.00 -3.10
CA ALA A 34 -6.43 -6.94 -4.20
C ALA A 34 -5.75 -6.28 -5.41
N LYS A 35 -6.15 -5.06 -5.74
CA LYS A 35 -5.52 -4.30 -6.83
C LYS A 35 -4.05 -4.05 -6.54
N MET A 36 -3.73 -3.69 -5.31
CA MET A 36 -2.34 -3.46 -4.91
C MET A 36 -1.51 -4.73 -5.02
N GLY A 37 -2.10 -5.87 -4.69
CA GLY A 37 -1.43 -7.15 -4.84
C GLY A 37 -1.11 -7.50 -6.28
N LYS A 38 -1.85 -6.94 -7.23
CA LYS A 38 -1.64 -7.14 -8.66
C LYS A 38 -0.77 -6.06 -9.30
N GLY A 39 -0.33 -5.06 -8.53
CA GLY A 39 0.42 -3.94 -9.07
C GLY A 39 -0.42 -2.96 -9.85
N GLU A 40 -1.72 -2.93 -9.63
CA GLU A 40 -2.63 -2.02 -10.31
C GLU A 40 -2.69 -0.68 -9.61
N PRO A 41 -3.02 0.39 -10.34
CA PRO A 41 -3.15 1.71 -9.71
C PRO A 41 -4.38 1.76 -8.80
N VAL A 42 -4.24 2.49 -7.69
CA VAL A 42 -5.34 2.74 -6.76
C VAL A 42 -5.45 4.24 -6.53
N ALA A 43 -6.58 4.67 -5.98
CA ALA A 43 -6.83 6.09 -5.74
C ALA A 43 -5.80 6.66 -4.75
N MET A 44 -5.40 7.91 -4.99
CA MET A 44 -4.48 8.62 -4.09
C MET A 44 -5.03 8.68 -2.67
N ASP A 45 -6.35 8.81 -2.53
CA ASP A 45 -7.00 8.86 -1.22
C ASP A 45 -6.73 7.58 -0.42
N SER A 46 -6.76 6.42 -1.10
CA SER A 46 -6.45 5.15 -0.46
C SER A 46 -4.99 5.08 -0.02
N LEU A 47 -4.08 5.57 -0.86
CA LEU A 47 -2.67 5.62 -0.52
C LEU A 47 -2.43 6.54 0.68
N ALA A 48 -3.13 7.67 0.73
CA ALA A 48 -3.02 8.60 1.85
C ALA A 48 -3.49 7.96 3.15
N LYS A 49 -4.57 7.19 3.10
CA LYS A 49 -5.07 6.46 4.27
C LYS A 49 -4.05 5.46 4.79
N ILE A 50 -3.41 4.74 3.88
CA ILE A 50 -2.37 3.78 4.26
C ILE A 50 -1.16 4.50 4.86
N ALA A 51 -0.72 5.58 4.23
CA ALA A 51 0.41 6.36 4.72
C ALA A 51 0.16 6.90 6.13
N THR A 52 -1.05 7.41 6.36
CA THR A 52 -1.44 7.92 7.67
C THR A 52 -1.47 6.80 8.71
N ALA A 53 -2.04 5.66 8.37
CA ALA A 53 -2.15 4.51 9.28
C ALA A 53 -0.77 3.98 9.68
N LEU A 54 0.18 3.98 8.76
CA LEU A 54 1.52 3.46 8.99
C LEU A 54 2.53 4.54 9.38
N ASN A 55 2.09 5.79 9.40
CA ASN A 55 2.93 6.94 9.74
C ASN A 55 4.18 6.99 8.84
N CYS A 56 3.96 6.93 7.54
CA CYS A 56 5.04 6.94 6.55
C CYS A 56 4.67 7.82 5.36
N GLY A 57 5.59 8.02 4.43
CA GLY A 57 5.35 8.77 3.21
C GLY A 57 4.84 7.89 2.09
N LEU A 58 4.36 8.51 1.01
CA LEU A 58 3.89 7.77 -0.16
C LEU A 58 5.02 6.99 -0.84
N ASP A 59 6.22 7.50 -0.80
CA ASP A 59 7.39 6.84 -1.39
C ASP A 59 7.76 5.54 -0.65
N ASP A 60 7.29 5.38 0.59
CA ASP A 60 7.45 4.15 1.34
C ASP A 60 6.41 3.10 0.96
N ILE A 61 5.39 3.48 0.19
CA ILE A 61 4.26 2.62 -0.16
C ILE A 61 4.32 2.20 -1.62
N VAL A 62 4.49 3.14 -2.54
CA VAL A 62 4.38 2.89 -3.96
C VAL A 62 5.61 3.38 -4.71
N GLU A 63 6.02 2.61 -5.71
CA GLU A 63 7.08 2.98 -6.63
C GLU A 63 6.54 2.89 -8.04
N ILE A 64 6.79 3.92 -8.85
CA ILE A 64 6.38 3.92 -10.24
C ILE A 64 7.56 3.44 -11.07
N VAL A 65 7.35 2.37 -11.80
CA VAL A 65 8.38 1.80 -12.65
C VAL A 65 8.08 2.17 -14.09
N SER A 66 8.97 2.96 -14.68
CA SER A 66 8.88 3.40 -16.07
C SER A 66 9.65 2.45 -16.96
N LYS A 67 9.10 2.17 -18.12
CA LYS A 67 9.80 1.37 -19.12
C LYS A 67 9.87 2.10 -20.43
#